data_733dbc38efd8da4bfd92e571867a7b34
#
_entry.id   733dbc38efd8da4bfd92e571867a7b34
#
_cell.length_a   1.000
_cell.length_b   1.000
_cell.length_c   1.000
_cell.angle_alpha   90.00
_cell.angle_beta   90.00
_cell.angle_gamma   90.00
#
_symmetry.space_group_name_H-M   'P 1'
#
loop_
_entity.id
_entity.type
_entity.pdbx_description
1 polymer ?
#
loop_
_entity_poly.entity_id
_entity_poly.type
_entity_poly.pdbx_seq_one_letter_code
_entity_poly.pdbx_strand_id
1 'polypeptide(L)'
;HVTFDAFFANTMFHEVAHGLGIKNVINDTITVREALKEHASALEEGKADILGLYMIKQLHDRGELEGDLHDYYVTFMAGIFRSVRFGASSAHGRANMIRFNFFEEKGAFTRNEATGTYRVNFDKLEEAMTELSKTILTLQGDGNYEGVAELVDARARVGEQLQADLDRLTEANIPEDIVFEQGVDVLGL
;
A
#
# COMPACT_ATOMS: atom_id res chain seq x y z
N HIS A 1 -15.91 -8.15 4.24
CA HIS A 1 -14.55 -7.84 4.76
C HIS A 1 -14.08 -6.40 4.49
N VAL A 2 -14.75 -5.63 3.61
CA VAL A 2 -14.39 -4.21 3.46
C VAL A 2 -15.24 -3.39 4.41
N THR A 3 -14.62 -2.80 5.45
CA THR A 3 -15.31 -2.09 6.51
C THR A 3 -14.73 -0.70 6.72
N PHE A 4 -15.53 0.23 7.26
CA PHE A 4 -15.06 1.58 7.59
C PHE A 4 -14.01 1.55 8.70
N ASP A 5 -14.20 0.75 9.74
CA ASP A 5 -13.27 0.67 10.87
C ASP A 5 -11.90 0.16 10.44
N ALA A 6 -11.86 -0.85 9.55
CA ALA A 6 -10.62 -1.35 8.97
C ALA A 6 -9.97 -0.30 8.06
N PHE A 7 -10.75 0.44 7.25
CA PHE A 7 -10.23 1.53 6.43
C PHE A 7 -9.64 2.64 7.29
N PHE A 8 -10.37 3.06 8.32
CA PHE A 8 -9.90 4.10 9.25
C PHE A 8 -8.60 3.68 9.94
N ALA A 9 -8.54 2.45 10.47
CA ALA A 9 -7.35 1.95 11.14
C ALA A 9 -6.15 1.84 10.18
N ASN A 10 -6.34 1.32 8.96
CA ASN A 10 -5.29 1.25 7.95
C ASN A 10 -4.72 2.65 7.65
N THR A 11 -5.59 3.66 7.52
CA THR A 11 -5.17 5.05 7.29
C THR A 11 -4.46 5.64 8.51
N MET A 12 -5.05 5.49 9.69
CA MET A 12 -4.47 6.02 10.93
C MET A 12 -3.09 5.42 11.22
N PHE A 13 -2.94 4.10 11.10
CA PHE A 13 -1.66 3.45 11.34
C PHE A 13 -0.63 3.70 10.26
N HIS A 14 -1.04 4.01 9.02
CA HIS A 14 -0.15 4.55 8.00
C HIS A 14 0.47 5.88 8.48
N GLU A 15 -0.34 6.82 8.94
CA GLU A 15 0.15 8.11 9.44
C GLU A 15 1.07 7.95 10.67
N VAL A 16 0.72 7.06 11.60
CA VAL A 16 1.57 6.74 12.75
C VAL A 16 2.90 6.14 12.28
N ALA A 17 2.88 5.26 11.28
CA ALA A 17 4.06 4.58 10.74
C ALA A 17 5.04 5.52 10.02
N HIS A 18 4.63 6.71 9.58
CA HIS A 18 5.56 7.75 9.15
C HIS A 18 6.51 8.18 10.27
N GLY A 19 6.06 8.10 11.51
CA GLY A 19 6.89 8.35 12.70
C GLY A 19 7.91 7.25 13.02
N LEU A 20 7.73 6.06 12.45
CA LEU A 20 8.53 4.87 12.73
C LEU A 20 9.61 4.64 11.68
N GLY A 21 10.47 3.66 11.97
CA GLY A 21 11.51 3.22 11.06
C GLY A 21 12.76 4.10 11.08
N ILE A 22 13.54 4.01 10.02
CA ILE A 22 14.89 4.54 9.93
C ILE A 22 14.88 5.93 9.32
N LYS A 23 15.46 6.91 9.99
CA LYS A 23 15.57 8.30 9.52
C LYS A 23 16.92 8.63 8.91
N ASN A 24 17.98 8.04 9.45
CA ASN A 24 19.35 8.21 8.96
C ASN A 24 19.90 6.85 8.53
N VAL A 25 20.79 6.84 7.55
CA VAL A 25 21.55 5.65 7.15
C VAL A 25 22.36 5.15 8.35
N ILE A 26 22.36 3.83 8.60
CA ILE A 26 22.86 3.26 9.87
C ILE A 26 24.34 3.56 10.08
N ASN A 27 25.17 3.49 9.05
CA ASN A 27 26.62 3.69 9.17
C ASN A 27 27.09 4.98 8.46
N ASP A 28 26.21 5.97 8.33
CA ASP A 28 26.50 7.24 7.68
C ASP A 28 25.87 8.41 8.47
N THR A 29 26.25 9.62 8.11
CA THR A 29 25.70 10.86 8.71
C THR A 29 24.57 11.45 7.88
N ILE A 30 24.25 10.89 6.72
CA ILE A 30 23.20 11.37 5.83
C ILE A 30 21.85 10.78 6.18
N THR A 31 20.80 11.49 5.82
CA THR A 31 19.42 10.99 5.96
C THR A 31 19.12 9.94 4.89
N VAL A 32 18.15 9.07 5.17
CA VAL A 32 17.60 8.12 4.17
C VAL A 32 17.12 8.87 2.92
N ARG A 33 16.53 10.06 3.09
CA ARG A 33 16.06 10.89 1.97
C ARG A 33 17.19 11.35 1.06
N GLU A 34 18.31 11.77 1.64
CA GLU A 34 19.49 12.16 0.87
C GLU A 34 20.12 10.98 0.15
N ALA A 35 20.19 9.82 0.80
CA ALA A 35 20.74 8.60 0.20
C ALA A 35 19.89 8.08 -0.96
N LEU A 36 18.56 8.04 -0.80
CA LEU A 36 17.64 7.41 -1.77
C LEU A 36 17.09 8.38 -2.83
N LYS A 37 17.36 9.68 -2.70
CA LYS A 37 17.03 10.71 -3.70
C LYS A 37 15.55 10.65 -4.16
N GLU A 38 15.34 10.55 -5.49
CA GLU A 38 14.01 10.51 -6.11
C GLU A 38 13.16 9.29 -5.74
N HIS A 39 13.77 8.23 -5.23
CA HIS A 39 13.06 7.04 -4.77
C HIS A 39 12.59 7.14 -3.32
N ALA A 40 13.13 8.10 -2.55
CA ALA A 40 12.88 8.20 -1.11
C ALA A 40 11.39 8.32 -0.77
N SER A 41 10.65 9.14 -1.51
CA SER A 41 9.22 9.35 -1.21
C SER A 41 8.38 8.10 -1.47
N ALA A 42 8.61 7.39 -2.58
CA ALA A 42 7.87 6.16 -2.87
C ALA A 42 8.17 5.06 -1.84
N LEU A 43 9.44 4.96 -1.40
CA LEU A 43 9.82 3.98 -0.38
C LEU A 43 9.27 4.36 1.01
N GLU A 44 9.20 5.64 1.34
CA GLU A 44 8.62 6.14 2.60
C GLU A 44 7.12 5.83 2.69
N GLU A 45 6.36 6.09 1.61
CA GLU A 45 4.94 5.72 1.54
C GLU A 45 4.76 4.20 1.64
N GLY A 46 5.60 3.43 0.94
CA GLY A 46 5.59 1.97 1.04
C GLY A 46 5.90 1.46 2.44
N LYS A 47 6.84 2.10 3.14
CA LYS A 47 7.16 1.82 4.55
C LYS A 47 5.97 2.12 5.45
N ALA A 48 5.36 3.30 5.31
CA ALA A 48 4.24 3.71 6.14
C ALA A 48 3.06 2.75 6.02
N ASP A 49 2.70 2.37 4.82
CA ASP A 49 1.62 1.41 4.57
C ASP A 49 1.91 0.03 5.18
N ILE A 50 3.10 -0.52 4.90
CA ILE A 50 3.39 -1.90 5.31
C ILE A 50 3.64 -2.02 6.82
N LEU A 51 4.29 -1.03 7.44
CA LEU A 51 4.46 -1.00 8.89
C LEU A 51 3.15 -0.69 9.60
N GLY A 52 2.28 0.13 9.01
CA GLY A 52 0.94 0.37 9.52
C GLY A 52 0.14 -0.94 9.61
N LEU A 53 0.13 -1.73 8.54
CA LEU A 53 -0.53 -3.04 8.52
C LEU A 53 0.12 -4.03 9.51
N TYR A 54 1.45 -4.03 9.61
CA TYR A 54 2.17 -4.84 10.60
C TYR A 54 1.79 -4.46 12.04
N MET A 55 1.66 -3.17 12.34
CA MET A 55 1.23 -2.69 13.66
C MET A 55 -0.19 -3.14 13.98
N ILE A 56 -1.12 -3.08 13.03
CA ILE A 56 -2.50 -3.57 13.18
C ILE A 56 -2.47 -5.03 13.65
N LYS A 57 -1.71 -5.89 12.95
CA LYS A 57 -1.57 -7.29 13.34
C LYS A 57 -1.01 -7.43 14.77
N GLN A 58 0.06 -6.73 15.09
CA GLN A 58 0.69 -6.82 16.40
C GLN A 58 -0.22 -6.35 17.54
N LEU A 59 -1.01 -5.31 17.31
CA LEU A 59 -1.97 -4.81 18.31
C LEU A 59 -3.17 -5.73 18.44
N HIS A 60 -3.66 -6.28 17.33
CA HIS A 60 -4.72 -7.28 17.32
C HIS A 60 -4.31 -8.54 18.11
N ASP A 61 -3.12 -9.08 17.86
CA ASP A 61 -2.61 -10.27 18.56
C ASP A 61 -2.47 -10.06 20.08
N ARG A 62 -2.30 -8.82 20.52
CA ARG A 62 -2.22 -8.43 21.93
C ARG A 62 -3.57 -8.09 22.55
N GLY A 63 -4.65 -8.11 21.77
CA GLY A 63 -5.97 -7.70 22.21
C GLY A 63 -6.15 -6.20 22.43
N GLU A 64 -5.25 -5.39 21.88
CA GLU A 64 -5.29 -3.92 21.94
C GLU A 64 -6.09 -3.31 20.77
N LEU A 65 -6.37 -4.09 19.74
CA LEU A 65 -7.19 -3.73 18.59
C LEU A 65 -8.27 -4.79 18.40
N GLU A 66 -9.53 -4.35 18.37
CA GLU A 66 -10.70 -5.19 18.20
C GLU A 66 -11.03 -5.42 16.72
N GLY A 67 -11.94 -6.34 16.42
CA GLY A 67 -12.44 -6.64 15.09
C GLY A 67 -11.87 -7.94 14.51
N ASP A 68 -12.23 -8.22 13.25
CA ASP A 68 -11.68 -9.36 12.51
C ASP A 68 -10.42 -8.93 11.75
N LEU A 69 -9.29 -9.54 12.04
CA LEU A 69 -8.01 -9.24 11.37
C LEU A 69 -8.11 -9.40 9.85
N HIS A 70 -8.97 -10.31 9.37
CA HIS A 70 -9.21 -10.49 7.95
C HIS A 70 -9.87 -9.26 7.29
N ASP A 71 -10.68 -8.50 8.03
CA ASP A 71 -11.28 -7.26 7.52
C ASP A 71 -10.21 -6.20 7.26
N TYR A 72 -9.23 -6.09 8.14
CA TYR A 72 -8.09 -5.17 7.93
C TYR A 72 -7.28 -5.54 6.69
N TYR A 73 -6.99 -6.81 6.49
CA TYR A 73 -6.22 -7.29 5.34
C TYR A 73 -6.96 -7.12 4.02
N VAL A 74 -8.24 -7.49 3.97
CA VAL A 74 -9.04 -7.34 2.75
C VAL A 74 -9.27 -5.87 2.43
N THR A 75 -9.56 -5.03 3.42
CA THR A 75 -9.72 -3.59 3.23
C THR A 75 -8.41 -2.94 2.76
N PHE A 76 -7.27 -3.35 3.29
CA PHE A 76 -5.96 -2.90 2.84
C PHE A 76 -5.72 -3.23 1.36
N MET A 77 -5.99 -4.48 0.96
CA MET A 77 -5.86 -4.90 -0.44
C MET A 77 -6.84 -4.16 -1.36
N ALA A 78 -8.08 -3.97 -0.94
CA ALA A 78 -9.08 -3.19 -1.68
C ALA A 78 -8.64 -1.73 -1.87
N GLY A 79 -7.97 -1.16 -0.86
CA GLY A 79 -7.38 0.18 -0.91
C GLY A 79 -6.34 0.35 -2.01
N ILE A 80 -5.56 -0.70 -2.33
CA ILE A 80 -4.60 -0.66 -3.44
C ILE A 80 -5.33 -0.47 -4.77
N PHE A 81 -6.38 -1.25 -5.04
CA PHE A 81 -7.19 -1.12 -6.28
C PHE A 81 -7.79 0.27 -6.42
N ARG A 82 -8.28 0.86 -5.32
CA ARG A 82 -8.77 2.25 -5.32
C ARG A 82 -7.66 3.23 -5.68
N SER A 83 -6.52 3.14 -5.01
CA SER A 83 -5.41 4.09 -5.18
C SER A 83 -4.81 4.07 -6.58
N VAL A 84 -4.63 2.91 -7.19
CA VAL A 84 -3.97 2.82 -8.51
C VAL A 84 -4.86 3.30 -9.67
N ARG A 85 -6.15 3.55 -9.44
CA ARG A 85 -7.03 4.22 -10.41
C ARG A 85 -6.60 5.66 -10.69
N PHE A 86 -5.90 6.31 -9.75
CA PHE A 86 -5.29 7.63 -9.95
C PHE A 86 -3.93 7.56 -10.66
N GLY A 87 -3.52 6.37 -11.11
CA GLY A 87 -2.25 6.12 -11.77
C GLY A 87 -1.11 5.76 -10.81
N ALA A 88 -0.03 5.25 -11.39
CA ALA A 88 1.13 4.74 -10.66
C ALA A 88 2.35 5.67 -10.70
N SER A 89 2.20 6.93 -11.14
CA SER A 89 3.33 7.87 -11.29
C SER A 89 3.70 8.60 -10.00
N SER A 90 2.74 8.81 -9.09
CA SER A 90 2.96 9.47 -7.79
C SER A 90 3.74 8.56 -6.83
N ALA A 91 4.23 9.12 -5.71
CA ALA A 91 4.88 8.35 -4.66
C ALA A 91 3.95 7.25 -4.11
N HIS A 92 2.70 7.59 -3.79
CA HIS A 92 1.68 6.64 -3.36
C HIS A 92 1.36 5.59 -4.44
N GLY A 93 1.20 6.01 -5.70
CA GLY A 93 0.94 5.09 -6.80
C GLY A 93 2.06 4.07 -6.98
N ARG A 94 3.32 4.51 -6.94
CA ARG A 94 4.49 3.60 -6.99
C ARG A 94 4.54 2.66 -5.78
N ALA A 95 4.32 3.18 -4.58
CA ALA A 95 4.28 2.37 -3.35
C ALA A 95 3.18 1.29 -3.43
N ASN A 96 1.98 1.66 -3.88
CA ASN A 96 0.88 0.71 -4.08
C ASN A 96 1.25 -0.39 -5.09
N MET A 97 1.87 -0.04 -6.22
CA MET A 97 2.25 -1.03 -7.23
C MET A 97 3.38 -1.94 -6.76
N ILE A 98 4.36 -1.42 -6.02
CA ILE A 98 5.41 -2.25 -5.41
C ILE A 98 4.78 -3.31 -4.50
N ARG A 99 3.83 -2.92 -3.64
CA ARG A 99 3.13 -3.87 -2.76
C ARG A 99 2.27 -4.86 -3.52
N PHE A 100 1.47 -4.38 -4.47
CA PHE A 100 0.60 -5.25 -5.28
C PHE A 100 1.41 -6.35 -5.96
N ASN A 101 2.44 -5.97 -6.73
CA ASN A 101 3.26 -6.92 -7.48
C ASN A 101 4.07 -7.83 -6.55
N PHE A 102 4.58 -7.32 -5.42
CA PHE A 102 5.26 -8.14 -4.43
C PHE A 102 4.32 -9.17 -3.80
N PHE A 103 3.11 -8.76 -3.41
CA PHE A 103 2.12 -9.66 -2.83
C PHE A 103 1.63 -10.70 -3.83
N GLU A 104 1.46 -10.33 -5.10
CA GLU A 104 1.14 -11.28 -6.17
C GLU A 104 2.24 -12.34 -6.34
N GLU A 105 3.51 -11.92 -6.44
CA GLU A 105 4.67 -12.81 -6.53
C GLU A 105 4.77 -13.79 -5.35
N LYS A 106 4.38 -13.35 -4.15
CA LYS A 106 4.38 -14.18 -2.93
C LYS A 106 3.12 -15.03 -2.76
N GLY A 107 2.13 -14.88 -3.62
CA GLY A 107 0.85 -15.58 -3.52
C GLY A 107 -0.02 -15.11 -2.37
N ALA A 108 0.19 -13.88 -1.90
CA ALA A 108 -0.60 -13.25 -0.83
C ALA A 108 -2.07 -13.03 -1.23
N PHE A 109 -2.35 -13.04 -2.50
CA PHE A 109 -3.69 -13.10 -3.08
C PHE A 109 -3.68 -13.91 -4.38
N THR A 110 -4.87 -14.31 -4.81
CA THR A 110 -5.08 -14.99 -6.10
C THR A 110 -6.21 -14.32 -6.85
N ARG A 111 -6.12 -14.34 -8.18
CA ARG A 111 -7.20 -13.93 -9.08
C ARG A 111 -7.92 -15.16 -9.63
N ASN A 112 -9.24 -15.16 -9.59
CA ASN A 112 -10.05 -16.17 -10.25
C ASN A 112 -10.26 -15.77 -11.72
N GLU A 113 -9.70 -16.53 -12.64
CA GLU A 113 -9.74 -16.24 -14.09
C GLU A 113 -11.15 -16.25 -14.66
N ALA A 114 -12.04 -17.09 -14.13
CA ALA A 114 -13.41 -17.20 -14.63
C ALA A 114 -14.30 -16.01 -14.21
N THR A 115 -14.04 -15.40 -13.05
CA THR A 115 -14.88 -14.32 -12.48
C THR A 115 -14.18 -12.97 -12.47
N GLY A 116 -12.85 -12.94 -12.58
CA GLY A 116 -12.03 -11.74 -12.41
C GLY A 116 -12.05 -11.20 -11.00
N THR A 117 -12.35 -12.03 -10.00
CA THR A 117 -12.36 -11.63 -8.59
C THR A 117 -11.06 -12.00 -7.91
N TYR A 118 -10.69 -11.21 -6.90
CA TYR A 118 -9.48 -11.42 -6.10
C TYR A 118 -9.81 -12.02 -4.74
N ARG A 119 -8.93 -12.87 -4.24
CA ARG A 119 -9.05 -13.49 -2.92
C ARG A 119 -7.74 -13.42 -2.17
N VAL A 120 -7.76 -12.89 -0.95
CA VAL A 120 -6.60 -12.82 -0.06
C VAL A 120 -6.30 -14.22 0.50
N ASN A 121 -5.02 -14.57 0.50
CA ASN A 121 -4.46 -15.68 1.26
C ASN A 121 -3.80 -15.08 2.52
N PHE A 122 -4.46 -15.21 3.66
CA PHE A 122 -4.08 -14.49 4.88
C PHE A 122 -2.69 -14.89 5.40
N ASP A 123 -2.38 -16.18 5.45
CA ASP A 123 -1.08 -16.68 5.91
C ASP A 123 0.05 -16.13 5.01
N LYS A 124 -0.15 -16.19 3.69
CA LYS A 124 0.82 -15.68 2.72
C LYS A 124 0.93 -14.15 2.76
N LEU A 125 -0.16 -13.45 3.05
CA LEU A 125 -0.12 -12.00 3.21
C LEU A 125 0.72 -11.59 4.42
N GLU A 126 0.59 -12.30 5.56
CA GLU A 126 1.41 -12.05 6.75
C GLU A 126 2.90 -12.31 6.50
N GLU A 127 3.22 -13.42 5.82
CA GLU A 127 4.59 -13.72 5.40
C GLU A 127 5.15 -12.61 4.50
N ALA A 128 4.39 -12.23 3.47
CA ALA A 128 4.79 -11.20 2.50
C ALA A 128 4.90 -9.80 3.14
N MET A 129 3.99 -9.44 4.03
CA MET A 129 4.03 -8.20 4.81
C MET A 129 5.33 -8.11 5.63
N THR A 130 5.68 -9.19 6.31
CA THR A 130 6.90 -9.25 7.13
C THR A 130 8.15 -9.15 6.26
N GLU A 131 8.18 -9.86 5.13
CA GLU A 131 9.32 -9.84 4.21
C GLU A 131 9.49 -8.47 3.54
N LEU A 132 8.41 -7.84 3.10
CA LEU A 132 8.45 -6.50 2.49
C LEU A 132 8.87 -5.44 3.51
N SER A 133 8.36 -5.52 4.74
CA SER A 133 8.80 -4.65 5.84
C SER A 133 10.31 -4.73 6.07
N LYS A 134 10.84 -5.96 6.15
CA LYS A 134 12.27 -6.20 6.30
C LYS A 134 13.06 -5.63 5.10
N THR A 135 12.59 -5.88 3.88
CA THR A 135 13.24 -5.40 2.66
C THR A 135 13.34 -3.87 2.65
N ILE A 136 12.23 -3.19 2.88
CA ILE A 136 12.19 -1.72 2.88
C ILE A 136 13.09 -1.14 3.97
N LEU A 137 12.98 -1.64 5.21
CA LEU A 137 13.80 -1.14 6.32
C LEU A 137 15.29 -1.39 6.11
N THR A 138 15.68 -2.52 5.50
CA THR A 138 17.07 -2.81 5.16
C THR A 138 17.59 -1.83 4.11
N LEU A 139 16.85 -1.63 3.02
CA LEU A 139 17.21 -0.69 1.96
C LEU A 139 17.34 0.75 2.48
N GLN A 140 16.47 1.17 3.37
CA GLN A 140 16.55 2.47 4.04
C GLN A 140 17.75 2.56 4.97
N GLY A 141 17.96 1.53 5.80
CA GLY A 141 19.07 1.50 6.77
C GLY A 141 20.43 1.49 6.14
N ASP A 142 20.56 0.80 5.03
CA ASP A 142 21.81 0.73 4.25
C ASP A 142 22.01 1.95 3.32
N GLY A 143 20.97 2.78 3.14
CA GLY A 143 21.00 3.87 2.14
C GLY A 143 21.20 3.35 0.73
N ASN A 144 20.73 2.14 0.43
CA ASN A 144 21.01 1.42 -0.80
C ASN A 144 20.17 1.93 -1.97
N TYR A 145 20.67 2.97 -2.64
CA TYR A 145 20.00 3.60 -3.78
C TYR A 145 19.76 2.61 -4.94
N GLU A 146 20.77 1.84 -5.32
CA GLU A 146 20.68 0.87 -6.42
C GLU A 146 19.62 -0.21 -6.14
N GLY A 147 19.60 -0.76 -4.94
CA GLY A 147 18.62 -1.76 -4.55
C GLY A 147 17.18 -1.21 -4.53
N VAL A 148 17.01 0.08 -4.18
CA VAL A 148 15.70 0.73 -4.27
C VAL A 148 15.31 1.00 -5.72
N ALA A 149 16.24 1.44 -6.57
CA ALA A 149 15.98 1.60 -8.00
C ALA A 149 15.54 0.29 -8.65
N GLU A 150 16.21 -0.82 -8.37
CA GLU A 150 15.82 -2.15 -8.83
C GLU A 150 14.43 -2.57 -8.35
N LEU A 151 14.11 -2.32 -7.07
CA LEU A 151 12.78 -2.61 -6.50
C LEU A 151 11.68 -1.83 -7.20
N VAL A 152 11.91 -0.53 -7.45
CA VAL A 152 10.99 0.38 -8.14
C VAL A 152 10.82 -0.03 -9.61
N ASP A 153 11.90 -0.23 -10.33
CA ASP A 153 11.88 -0.58 -11.76
C ASP A 153 11.18 -1.92 -12.01
N ALA A 154 11.41 -2.88 -11.13
CA ALA A 154 10.78 -4.20 -11.25
C ALA A 154 9.27 -4.16 -10.96
N ARG A 155 8.83 -3.35 -9.98
CA ARG A 155 7.49 -3.50 -9.40
C ARG A 155 6.60 -2.28 -9.44
N ALA A 156 7.11 -1.05 -9.63
CA ALA A 156 6.27 0.15 -9.59
C ALA A 156 5.52 0.40 -10.92
N ARG A 157 4.89 -0.62 -11.48
CA ARG A 157 4.15 -0.56 -12.75
C ARG A 157 2.83 -1.31 -12.65
N VAL A 158 1.83 -0.81 -13.36
CA VAL A 158 0.55 -1.50 -13.55
C VAL A 158 0.77 -2.60 -14.61
N GLY A 159 0.51 -3.85 -14.24
CA GLY A 159 0.54 -4.99 -15.15
C GLY A 159 -0.71 -5.02 -16.06
N GLU A 160 -0.62 -5.70 -17.21
CA GLU A 160 -1.71 -5.78 -18.19
C GLU A 160 -3.01 -6.33 -17.60
N GLN A 161 -2.92 -7.36 -16.75
CA GLN A 161 -4.10 -7.95 -16.13
C GLN A 161 -4.76 -7.01 -15.13
N LEU A 162 -3.98 -6.31 -14.30
CA LEU A 162 -4.53 -5.31 -13.38
C LEU A 162 -5.16 -4.16 -14.16
N GLN A 163 -4.51 -3.68 -15.24
CA GLN A 163 -5.08 -2.62 -16.08
C GLN A 163 -6.45 -3.05 -16.66
N ALA A 164 -6.56 -4.27 -17.20
CA ALA A 164 -7.83 -4.78 -17.70
C ALA A 164 -8.92 -4.84 -16.61
N ASP A 165 -8.57 -5.18 -15.38
CA ASP A 165 -9.52 -5.21 -14.28
C ASP A 165 -9.92 -3.78 -13.81
N LEU A 166 -9.00 -2.80 -13.88
CA LEU A 166 -9.31 -1.39 -13.64
C LEU A 166 -10.22 -0.80 -14.72
N ASP A 167 -9.99 -1.16 -15.99
CA ASP A 167 -10.83 -0.74 -17.12
C ASP A 167 -12.28 -1.24 -16.95
N ARG A 168 -12.47 -2.47 -16.45
CA ARG A 168 -13.80 -3.00 -16.10
C ARG A 168 -14.52 -2.17 -15.05
N LEU A 169 -13.82 -1.59 -14.08
CA LEU A 169 -14.44 -0.69 -13.08
C LEU A 169 -14.92 0.60 -13.75
N THR A 170 -14.15 1.12 -14.69
CA THR A 170 -14.52 2.30 -15.47
C THR A 170 -15.72 2.02 -16.37
N GLU A 171 -15.72 0.89 -17.08
CA GLU A 171 -16.86 0.44 -17.91
C GLU A 171 -18.14 0.25 -17.09
N ALA A 172 -18.02 -0.21 -15.85
CA ALA A 172 -19.13 -0.35 -14.92
C ALA A 172 -19.57 0.98 -14.29
N ASN A 173 -18.99 2.10 -14.72
CA ASN A 173 -19.25 3.45 -14.17
C ASN A 173 -19.07 3.55 -12.66
N ILE A 174 -18.12 2.80 -12.09
CA ILE A 174 -17.75 2.94 -10.68
C ILE A 174 -16.91 4.22 -10.55
N PRO A 175 -17.32 5.20 -9.73
CA PRO A 175 -16.59 6.46 -9.59
C PRO A 175 -15.14 6.24 -9.12
N GLU A 176 -14.20 7.01 -9.68
CA GLU A 176 -12.81 6.99 -9.22
C GLU A 176 -12.66 7.70 -7.87
N ASP A 177 -13.41 8.80 -7.71
CA ASP A 177 -13.37 9.62 -6.50
C ASP A 177 -14.76 10.15 -6.14
N ILE A 178 -14.83 10.75 -4.96
CA ILE A 178 -16.01 11.44 -4.47
C ILE A 178 -16.11 12.79 -5.20
N VAL A 179 -17.27 13.06 -5.79
CA VAL A 179 -17.61 14.37 -6.32
C VAL A 179 -18.44 15.11 -5.29
N PHE A 180 -17.89 16.18 -4.75
CA PHE A 180 -18.62 17.05 -3.83
C PHE A 180 -19.50 18.01 -4.63
N GLU A 181 -20.80 17.99 -4.38
CA GLU A 181 -21.66 19.08 -4.81
C GLU A 181 -21.36 20.31 -3.94
N GLN A 182 -20.88 21.36 -4.57
CA GLN A 182 -20.46 22.58 -3.88
C GLN A 182 -20.66 23.81 -4.75
N GLY A 183 -20.65 24.99 -4.14
CA GLY A 183 -20.84 26.28 -4.81
C GLY A 183 -22.09 27.00 -4.33
N VAL A 184 -22.26 28.24 -4.80
CA VAL A 184 -23.35 29.14 -4.37
C VAL A 184 -24.74 28.55 -4.67
N ASP A 185 -24.88 27.85 -5.79
CA ASP A 185 -26.15 27.23 -6.20
C ASP A 185 -26.57 26.07 -5.25
N VAL A 186 -25.60 25.30 -4.76
CA VAL A 186 -25.83 24.21 -3.80
C VAL A 186 -26.16 24.76 -2.41
N LEU A 187 -25.55 25.87 -2.04
CA LEU A 187 -25.79 26.56 -0.77
C LEU A 187 -27.06 27.41 -0.77
N GLY A 188 -27.67 27.61 -1.93
CA GLY A 188 -28.86 28.44 -2.07
C GLY A 188 -28.61 29.93 -1.81
N LEU A 189 -27.40 30.40 -2.11
CA LEU A 189 -26.94 31.78 -1.92
C LEU A 189 -27.11 32.62 -3.19
#